data_ef2c30034bcb00fce5abd0c38afb6600
#
_entry.id   ef2c30034bcb00fce5abd0c38afb6600
#
_cell.length_a   1.000
_cell.length_b   1.000
_cell.length_c   1.000
_cell.angle_alpha   90.00
_cell.angle_beta   90.00
_cell.angle_gamma   90.00
#
_symmetry.space_group_name_H-M   'P 1'
#
loop_
_entity.id
_entity.type
_entity.pdbx_description
1 polymer ?
#
loop_
_entity_poly.entity_id
_entity_poly.type
_entity_poly.pdbx_seq_one_letter_code
_entity_poly.pdbx_strand_id
1 'polypeptide(L)'
;MAGSFMTRTIEKTPPIQSWLPIIGLAFAAFVFNTSEFLPVGLLPEIAECLNESVSFTGLIITGYAWVVALMSLPLTLATASLERKKFLLFLIACFAASHVAVLWATTFEYLLVARVAVALTHSVFWSIMTPLAARMAPEGRYGLGLAVVMCGTVVATVMGLPIGTKLGHLFGWQEAFAVIGLAAVLLMGFIALFLPPCPATSAGSVKSLPVILKRPPLLQLYGLTAVAVLGNYTVYSFIAPILQTVGSFTASDTVVFLFVFGASGIIGTTIATKYAGRHVSSSLVVPLGVLAACLVLIVPACGSYASVMFLFVVWGAAITALMIGFQTVLLSVASDAADVATSLYSGIFNVGIGGGAFLGSLISEHAGFVPLSFAGASLVGVATFFCIAVWIKTGCAVLAGAKGASRSSV
;
A
#
# COMPACT_ATOMS: atom_id res chain seq x y z
N MET A 1 24.88 5.72 -54.46
CA MET A 1 24.72 6.46 -53.23
C MET A 1 23.28 6.97 -53.15
N ALA A 2 22.41 6.29 -52.47
CA ALA A 2 21.04 6.73 -52.22
C ALA A 2 20.85 6.73 -50.73
N GLY A 3 20.81 7.94 -50.15
CA GLY A 3 20.61 8.14 -48.71
C GLY A 3 19.17 7.82 -48.33
N SER A 4 18.98 6.81 -47.51
CA SER A 4 17.70 6.52 -46.86
C SER A 4 17.48 7.59 -45.78
N PHE A 5 16.65 8.56 -46.07
CA PHE A 5 16.05 9.42 -45.03
C PHE A 5 15.10 8.60 -44.19
N MET A 6 15.53 8.23 -43.00
CA MET A 6 14.65 7.75 -41.92
C MET A 6 13.71 8.92 -41.56
N THR A 7 12.51 8.91 -42.10
CA THR A 7 11.41 9.75 -41.63
C THR A 7 11.08 9.28 -40.20
N ARG A 8 11.57 10.03 -39.20
CA ARG A 8 11.04 9.96 -37.85
C ARG A 8 9.54 10.30 -37.92
N THR A 9 8.70 9.29 -37.86
CA THR A 9 7.27 9.48 -37.60
C THR A 9 7.16 10.23 -36.27
N ILE A 10 6.73 11.49 -36.33
CA ILE A 10 6.39 12.27 -35.12
C ILE A 10 5.19 11.56 -34.51
N GLU A 11 5.45 10.81 -33.47
CA GLU A 11 4.40 10.16 -32.68
C GLU A 11 3.46 11.23 -32.16
N LYS A 12 2.28 11.36 -32.75
CA LYS A 12 1.26 12.30 -32.30
C LYS A 12 0.92 12.03 -30.86
N THR A 13 1.12 13.01 -29.99
CA THR A 13 0.67 12.94 -28.59
C THR A 13 -0.82 12.64 -28.58
N PRO A 14 -1.26 11.55 -27.91
CA PRO A 14 -2.67 11.20 -27.86
C PRO A 14 -3.48 12.35 -27.24
N PRO A 15 -4.69 12.62 -27.74
CA PRO A 15 -5.52 13.71 -27.23
C PRO A 15 -5.79 13.49 -25.72
N ILE A 16 -5.91 14.58 -24.98
CA ILE A 16 -6.11 14.52 -23.50
C ILE A 16 -7.32 13.67 -23.12
N GLN A 17 -8.33 13.61 -23.97
CA GLN A 17 -9.53 12.78 -23.77
C GLN A 17 -9.23 11.29 -23.66
N SER A 18 -8.17 10.79 -24.30
CA SER A 18 -7.77 9.38 -24.18
C SER A 18 -7.14 9.04 -22.82
N TRP A 19 -6.77 10.05 -22.01
CA TRP A 19 -6.23 9.90 -20.67
C TRP A 19 -7.28 9.97 -19.57
N LEU A 20 -8.50 10.43 -19.87
CA LEU A 20 -9.56 10.58 -18.84
C LEU A 20 -9.86 9.28 -18.11
N PRO A 21 -9.97 8.10 -18.76
CA PRO A 21 -10.13 6.84 -18.04
C PRO A 21 -9.01 6.58 -17.04
N ILE A 22 -7.75 6.79 -17.44
CA ILE A 22 -6.56 6.59 -16.59
C ILE A 22 -6.55 7.57 -15.41
N ILE A 23 -6.91 8.84 -15.64
CA ILE A 23 -7.03 9.84 -14.57
C ILE A 23 -8.10 9.43 -13.56
N GLY A 24 -9.24 8.91 -14.04
CA GLY A 24 -10.28 8.35 -13.17
C GLY A 24 -9.79 7.18 -12.33
N LEU A 25 -9.00 6.27 -12.92
CA LEU A 25 -8.40 5.15 -12.20
C LEU A 25 -7.33 5.61 -11.20
N ALA A 26 -6.54 6.64 -11.52
CA ALA A 26 -5.59 7.24 -10.58
C ALA A 26 -6.30 7.90 -9.39
N PHE A 27 -7.42 8.59 -9.65
CA PHE A 27 -8.24 9.16 -8.58
C PHE A 27 -8.90 8.07 -7.73
N ALA A 28 -9.31 6.94 -8.34
CA ALA A 28 -9.78 5.78 -7.59
C ALA A 28 -8.69 5.23 -6.65
N ALA A 29 -7.46 5.05 -7.15
CA ALA A 29 -6.33 4.63 -6.34
C ALA A 29 -6.07 5.61 -5.17
N PHE A 30 -6.16 6.92 -5.41
CA PHE A 30 -6.06 7.95 -4.37
C PHE A 30 -7.13 7.79 -3.29
N VAL A 31 -8.40 7.68 -3.67
CA VAL A 31 -9.54 7.61 -2.72
C VAL A 31 -9.47 6.34 -1.88
N PHE A 32 -9.22 5.18 -2.50
CA PHE A 32 -9.14 3.90 -1.79
C PHE A 32 -7.97 3.85 -0.81
N ASN A 33 -6.77 4.29 -1.21
CA ASN A 33 -5.62 4.32 -0.30
C ASN A 33 -5.76 5.34 0.83
N THR A 34 -6.33 6.51 0.56
CA THR A 34 -6.61 7.50 1.61
C THR A 34 -7.50 6.91 2.68
N SER A 35 -8.56 6.19 2.28
CA SER A 35 -9.47 5.52 3.21
C SER A 35 -8.79 4.43 4.04
N GLU A 36 -7.88 3.66 3.43
CA GLU A 36 -7.18 2.56 4.10
C GLU A 36 -6.41 3.06 5.32
N PHE A 37 -5.64 4.14 5.14
CA PHE A 37 -4.72 4.63 6.15
C PHE A 37 -5.28 5.72 7.07
N LEU A 38 -6.44 6.30 6.75
CA LEU A 38 -7.04 7.38 7.55
C LEU A 38 -7.17 7.06 9.06
N PRO A 39 -7.56 5.82 9.49
CA PRO A 39 -7.63 5.48 10.91
C PRO A 39 -6.30 5.62 11.65
N VAL A 40 -5.16 5.45 10.98
CA VAL A 40 -3.83 5.58 11.61
C VAL A 40 -3.59 6.98 12.16
N GLY A 41 -4.07 7.99 11.42
CA GLY A 41 -3.92 9.39 11.81
C GLY A 41 -4.97 9.89 12.80
N LEU A 42 -6.10 9.19 12.94
CA LEU A 42 -7.26 9.58 13.76
C LEU A 42 -7.56 8.60 14.90
N LEU A 43 -6.63 7.67 15.17
CA LEU A 43 -6.87 6.59 16.13
C LEU A 43 -7.20 7.10 17.54
N PRO A 44 -6.52 8.12 18.10
CA PRO A 44 -6.88 8.66 19.41
C PRO A 44 -8.29 9.27 19.44
N GLU A 45 -8.66 10.05 18.44
CA GLU A 45 -9.95 10.74 18.36
C GLU A 45 -11.13 9.75 18.20
N ILE A 46 -10.89 8.66 17.42
CA ILE A 46 -11.88 7.59 17.27
C ILE A 46 -12.07 6.87 18.61
N ALA A 47 -10.98 6.55 19.30
CA ALA A 47 -11.01 5.88 20.60
C ALA A 47 -11.74 6.71 21.65
N GLU A 48 -11.42 7.98 21.76
CA GLU A 48 -12.07 8.92 22.68
C GLU A 48 -13.58 9.03 22.42
N CYS A 49 -13.97 9.21 21.15
CA CYS A 49 -15.39 9.36 20.76
C CYS A 49 -16.21 8.08 21.04
N LEU A 50 -15.61 6.90 20.83
CA LEU A 50 -16.26 5.61 21.07
C LEU A 50 -16.18 5.15 22.54
N ASN A 51 -15.48 5.91 23.39
CA ASN A 51 -15.20 5.57 24.80
C ASN A 51 -14.51 4.20 24.95
N GLU A 52 -13.55 3.93 24.06
CA GLU A 52 -12.76 2.72 24.00
C GLU A 52 -11.27 3.01 24.23
N SER A 53 -10.48 1.99 24.58
CA SER A 53 -9.03 2.15 24.60
C SER A 53 -8.48 2.35 23.19
N VAL A 54 -7.43 3.16 23.05
CA VAL A 54 -6.71 3.33 21.77
C VAL A 54 -6.20 2.00 21.24
N SER A 55 -5.78 1.12 22.16
CA SER A 55 -5.32 -0.22 21.84
C SER A 55 -6.42 -1.08 21.22
N PHE A 56 -7.60 -1.10 21.82
CA PHE A 56 -8.76 -1.83 21.32
C PHE A 56 -9.25 -1.26 19.98
N THR A 57 -9.31 0.06 19.89
CA THR A 57 -9.71 0.76 18.66
C THR A 57 -8.77 0.43 17.49
N GLY A 58 -7.49 0.16 17.74
CA GLY A 58 -6.53 -0.29 16.74
C GLY A 58 -6.92 -1.58 16.00
N LEU A 59 -7.80 -2.40 16.59
CA LEU A 59 -8.33 -3.62 15.97
C LEU A 59 -9.17 -3.34 14.71
N ILE A 60 -9.64 -2.12 14.48
CA ILE A 60 -10.30 -1.75 13.21
C ILE A 60 -9.31 -1.85 12.02
N ILE A 61 -8.03 -1.55 12.24
CA ILE A 61 -6.97 -1.68 11.24
C ILE A 61 -6.70 -3.17 10.98
N THR A 62 -6.63 -3.96 12.05
CA THR A 62 -6.47 -5.42 11.97
C THR A 62 -7.59 -6.08 11.19
N GLY A 63 -8.84 -5.81 11.57
CA GLY A 63 -10.02 -6.39 10.94
C GLY A 63 -10.11 -6.04 9.46
N TYR A 64 -9.86 -4.78 9.12
CA TYR A 64 -9.80 -4.32 7.75
C TYR A 64 -8.76 -5.09 6.92
N ALA A 65 -7.50 -5.11 7.38
CA ALA A 65 -6.39 -5.70 6.64
C ALA A 65 -6.56 -7.22 6.48
N TRP A 66 -7.04 -7.91 7.50
CA TRP A 66 -7.27 -9.36 7.40
C TRP A 66 -8.44 -9.72 6.50
N VAL A 67 -9.51 -8.90 6.46
CA VAL A 67 -10.59 -9.09 5.46
C VAL A 67 -10.04 -8.89 4.04
N VAL A 68 -9.22 -7.85 3.81
CA VAL A 68 -8.57 -7.66 2.50
C VAL A 68 -7.69 -8.87 2.16
N ALA A 69 -6.86 -9.33 3.08
CA ALA A 69 -5.97 -10.47 2.87
C ALA A 69 -6.73 -11.77 2.50
N LEU A 70 -7.78 -12.09 3.26
CA LEU A 70 -8.54 -13.33 3.10
C LEU A 70 -9.46 -13.30 1.90
N MET A 71 -10.03 -12.14 1.56
CA MET A 71 -11.07 -12.01 0.54
C MET A 71 -10.52 -11.64 -0.85
N SER A 72 -9.28 -11.13 -0.97
CA SER A 72 -8.72 -10.71 -2.25
C SER A 72 -8.78 -11.80 -3.32
N LEU A 73 -8.26 -12.98 -3.04
CA LEU A 73 -8.24 -14.08 -4.01
C LEU A 73 -9.65 -14.67 -4.26
N PRO A 74 -10.44 -15.05 -3.23
CA PRO A 74 -11.77 -15.60 -3.43
C PRO A 74 -12.71 -14.68 -4.22
N LEU A 75 -12.77 -13.39 -3.85
CA LEU A 75 -13.66 -12.44 -4.51
C LEU A 75 -13.19 -12.11 -5.93
N THR A 76 -11.88 -12.02 -6.16
CA THR A 76 -11.34 -11.83 -7.52
C THR A 76 -11.76 -12.97 -8.45
N LEU A 77 -11.71 -14.21 -7.96
CA LEU A 77 -12.15 -15.39 -8.72
C LEU A 77 -13.66 -15.42 -8.95
N ALA A 78 -14.43 -15.15 -7.90
CA ALA A 78 -15.90 -15.12 -7.98
C ALA A 78 -16.44 -14.06 -8.95
N THR A 79 -15.71 -12.96 -9.11
CA THR A 79 -16.10 -11.81 -9.95
C THR A 79 -15.37 -11.75 -11.29
N ALA A 80 -14.61 -12.80 -11.63
CA ALA A 80 -13.77 -12.83 -12.83
C ALA A 80 -14.57 -12.67 -14.15
N SER A 81 -15.81 -13.15 -14.19
CA SER A 81 -16.69 -13.09 -15.36
C SER A 81 -17.49 -11.78 -15.50
N LEU A 82 -17.42 -10.88 -14.50
CA LEU A 82 -18.21 -9.65 -14.52
C LEU A 82 -17.60 -8.60 -15.45
N GLU A 83 -18.44 -7.80 -16.10
CA GLU A 83 -18.02 -6.65 -16.90
C GLU A 83 -17.34 -5.61 -15.98
N ARG A 84 -16.13 -5.19 -16.33
CA ARG A 84 -15.22 -4.48 -15.42
C ARG A 84 -15.69 -3.07 -15.04
N LYS A 85 -16.30 -2.32 -15.97
CA LYS A 85 -16.82 -0.98 -15.67
C LYS A 85 -18.00 -1.06 -14.70
N LYS A 86 -18.99 -1.90 -14.99
CA LYS A 86 -20.17 -2.05 -14.12
C LYS A 86 -19.80 -2.54 -12.74
N PHE A 87 -18.85 -3.48 -12.69
CA PHE A 87 -18.37 -4.03 -11.44
C PHE A 87 -17.57 -2.98 -10.63
N LEU A 88 -16.70 -2.19 -11.28
CA LEU A 88 -16.00 -1.09 -10.62
C LEU A 88 -16.96 -0.03 -10.05
N LEU A 89 -18.00 0.35 -10.82
CA LEU A 89 -19.05 1.26 -10.35
C LEU A 89 -19.80 0.70 -9.14
N PHE A 90 -20.11 -0.59 -9.15
CA PHE A 90 -20.73 -1.27 -7.99
C PHE A 90 -19.80 -1.23 -6.77
N LEU A 91 -18.50 -1.52 -6.93
CA LEU A 91 -17.53 -1.45 -5.84
C LEU A 91 -17.44 -0.03 -5.26
N ILE A 92 -17.37 1.00 -6.12
CA ILE A 92 -17.30 2.40 -5.69
C ILE A 92 -18.60 2.81 -4.98
N ALA A 93 -19.77 2.34 -5.43
CA ALA A 93 -21.05 2.61 -4.78
C ALA A 93 -21.10 1.99 -3.37
N CYS A 94 -20.71 0.72 -3.24
CA CYS A 94 -20.62 0.05 -1.92
C CYS A 94 -19.61 0.76 -1.00
N PHE A 95 -18.46 1.15 -1.53
CA PHE A 95 -17.43 1.90 -0.82
C PHE A 95 -17.99 3.25 -0.32
N ALA A 96 -18.63 4.03 -1.19
CA ALA A 96 -19.23 5.31 -0.82
C ALA A 96 -20.32 5.15 0.24
N ALA A 97 -21.22 4.19 0.06
CA ALA A 97 -22.28 3.90 1.04
C ALA A 97 -21.72 3.53 2.40
N SER A 98 -20.67 2.69 2.44
CA SER A 98 -20.01 2.31 3.69
C SER A 98 -19.34 3.49 4.40
N HIS A 99 -18.77 4.44 3.65
CA HIS A 99 -18.17 5.65 4.22
C HIS A 99 -19.23 6.64 4.76
N VAL A 100 -20.35 6.78 4.05
CA VAL A 100 -21.47 7.60 4.53
C VAL A 100 -22.10 6.97 5.77
N ALA A 101 -22.18 5.63 5.84
CA ALA A 101 -22.68 4.93 7.02
C ALA A 101 -21.87 5.22 8.28
N VAL A 102 -20.57 5.54 8.16
CA VAL A 102 -19.73 5.92 9.31
C VAL A 102 -20.23 7.15 10.06
N LEU A 103 -20.99 8.05 9.42
CA LEU A 103 -21.60 9.20 10.10
C LEU A 103 -22.49 8.83 11.29
N TRP A 104 -23.03 7.63 11.30
CA TRP A 104 -23.88 7.12 12.38
C TRP A 104 -23.16 6.14 13.30
N ALA A 105 -21.82 6.01 13.14
CA ALA A 105 -21.03 5.11 13.99
C ALA A 105 -20.86 5.68 15.41
N THR A 106 -21.61 5.11 16.35
CA THR A 106 -21.56 5.44 17.77
C THR A 106 -20.94 4.34 18.63
N THR A 107 -20.69 3.17 18.05
CA THR A 107 -20.04 2.03 18.72
C THR A 107 -18.91 1.47 17.87
N PHE A 108 -17.97 0.78 18.53
CA PHE A 108 -16.86 0.11 17.87
C PHE A 108 -17.34 -0.94 16.85
N GLU A 109 -18.34 -1.75 17.20
CA GLU A 109 -18.88 -2.82 16.35
C GLU A 109 -19.48 -2.23 15.07
N TYR A 110 -20.23 -1.12 15.19
CA TYR A 110 -20.78 -0.45 14.01
C TYR A 110 -19.68 0.04 13.07
N LEU A 111 -18.65 0.70 13.63
CA LEU A 111 -17.50 1.15 12.85
C LEU A 111 -16.78 -0.05 12.22
N LEU A 112 -16.56 -1.12 12.95
CA LEU A 112 -15.91 -2.33 12.43
C LEU A 112 -16.68 -2.93 11.25
N VAL A 113 -18.01 -3.05 11.35
CA VAL A 113 -18.86 -3.54 10.25
C VAL A 113 -18.74 -2.65 9.01
N ALA A 114 -18.80 -1.33 9.19
CA ALA A 114 -18.60 -0.38 8.09
C ALA A 114 -17.21 -0.53 7.45
N ARG A 115 -16.16 -0.70 8.25
CA ARG A 115 -14.78 -0.92 7.79
C ARG A 115 -14.62 -2.26 7.08
N VAL A 116 -15.27 -3.33 7.55
CA VAL A 116 -15.30 -4.64 6.86
C VAL A 116 -15.96 -4.50 5.48
N ALA A 117 -17.07 -3.77 5.37
CA ALA A 117 -17.71 -3.52 4.09
C ALA A 117 -16.77 -2.76 3.11
N VAL A 118 -16.05 -1.75 3.58
CA VAL A 118 -15.00 -1.08 2.80
C VAL A 118 -13.90 -2.07 2.39
N ALA A 119 -13.43 -2.91 3.31
CA ALA A 119 -12.36 -3.89 3.07
C ALA A 119 -12.73 -4.91 1.98
N LEU A 120 -14.00 -5.35 1.95
CA LEU A 120 -14.50 -6.23 0.90
C LEU A 120 -14.43 -5.58 -0.49
N THR A 121 -14.76 -4.29 -0.60
CA THR A 121 -14.61 -3.57 -1.88
C THR A 121 -13.14 -3.38 -2.26
N HIS A 122 -12.28 -3.05 -1.28
CA HIS A 122 -10.85 -2.86 -1.47
C HIS A 122 -10.15 -4.15 -1.89
N SER A 123 -10.55 -5.29 -1.33
CA SER A 123 -9.93 -6.60 -1.60
C SER A 123 -9.94 -6.96 -3.09
N VAL A 124 -10.96 -6.54 -3.83
CA VAL A 124 -11.09 -6.80 -5.27
C VAL A 124 -10.55 -5.64 -6.12
N PHE A 125 -10.57 -4.43 -5.55
CA PHE A 125 -10.20 -3.21 -6.27
C PHE A 125 -8.84 -3.33 -6.96
N TRP A 126 -7.79 -3.72 -6.24
CA TRP A 126 -6.43 -3.81 -6.80
C TRP A 126 -6.28 -4.90 -7.86
N SER A 127 -7.01 -5.99 -7.74
CA SER A 127 -6.94 -7.08 -8.71
C SER A 127 -7.51 -6.71 -10.09
N ILE A 128 -8.47 -5.77 -10.13
CA ILE A 128 -9.06 -5.28 -11.38
C ILE A 128 -8.39 -4.00 -11.89
N MET A 129 -7.78 -3.22 -11.02
CA MET A 129 -7.22 -1.90 -11.32
C MET A 129 -6.05 -1.98 -12.30
N THR A 130 -5.07 -2.85 -12.05
CA THR A 130 -3.88 -2.99 -12.89
C THR A 130 -4.22 -3.44 -14.31
N PRO A 131 -5.01 -4.52 -14.54
CA PRO A 131 -5.43 -4.91 -15.89
C PRO A 131 -6.27 -3.83 -16.59
N LEU A 132 -7.11 -3.12 -15.83
CA LEU A 132 -7.95 -2.07 -16.39
C LEU A 132 -7.12 -0.85 -16.80
N ALA A 133 -6.16 -0.43 -15.99
CA ALA A 133 -5.19 0.62 -16.32
C ALA A 133 -4.42 0.28 -17.60
N ALA A 134 -4.02 -0.97 -17.75
CA ALA A 134 -3.36 -1.48 -18.94
C ALA A 134 -4.19 -1.33 -20.20
N ARG A 135 -5.46 -1.71 -20.12
CA ARG A 135 -6.40 -1.69 -21.27
C ARG A 135 -6.83 -0.28 -21.66
N MET A 136 -6.82 0.66 -20.70
CA MET A 136 -7.22 2.05 -20.91
C MET A 136 -6.06 2.94 -21.33
N ALA A 137 -4.82 2.47 -21.21
CA ALA A 137 -3.66 3.24 -21.65
C ALA A 137 -3.67 3.45 -23.16
N PRO A 138 -3.33 4.65 -23.66
CA PRO A 138 -3.15 4.89 -25.08
C PRO A 138 -2.13 3.91 -25.69
N GLU A 139 -2.32 3.56 -26.96
CA GLU A 139 -1.43 2.64 -27.68
C GLU A 139 0.04 3.02 -27.53
N GLY A 140 0.90 2.04 -27.25
CA GLY A 140 2.32 2.22 -27.02
C GLY A 140 2.71 2.85 -25.66
N ARG A 141 1.74 3.26 -24.79
CA ARG A 141 1.99 3.96 -23.54
C ARG A 141 1.52 3.22 -22.29
N TYR A 142 1.44 1.90 -22.37
CA TYR A 142 1.04 1.02 -21.27
C TYR A 142 1.74 1.33 -19.93
N GLY A 143 3.08 1.42 -19.97
CA GLY A 143 3.86 1.69 -18.75
C GLY A 143 3.57 3.06 -18.14
N LEU A 144 3.32 4.07 -18.97
CA LEU A 144 2.94 5.42 -18.51
C LEU A 144 1.52 5.41 -17.88
N GLY A 145 0.57 4.69 -18.50
CA GLY A 145 -0.78 4.54 -17.94
C GLY A 145 -0.75 3.92 -16.53
N LEU A 146 0.00 2.85 -16.35
CA LEU A 146 0.18 2.21 -15.04
C LEU A 146 0.87 3.17 -14.05
N ALA A 147 1.90 3.90 -14.49
CA ALA A 147 2.60 4.87 -13.66
C ALA A 147 1.66 6.00 -13.16
N VAL A 148 0.76 6.50 -14.01
CA VAL A 148 -0.24 7.52 -13.62
C VAL A 148 -1.19 6.97 -12.55
N VAL A 149 -1.65 5.72 -12.66
CA VAL A 149 -2.48 5.11 -11.62
C VAL A 149 -1.70 4.94 -10.31
N MET A 150 -0.45 4.51 -10.37
CA MET A 150 0.42 4.40 -9.18
C MET A 150 0.71 5.77 -8.54
N CYS A 151 0.77 6.85 -9.32
CA CYS A 151 0.85 8.21 -8.76
C CYS A 151 -0.34 8.53 -7.85
N GLY A 152 -1.54 8.03 -8.15
CA GLY A 152 -2.70 8.16 -7.25
C GLY A 152 -2.42 7.61 -5.85
N THR A 153 -1.79 6.44 -5.75
CA THR A 153 -1.35 5.85 -4.46
C THR A 153 -0.32 6.72 -3.74
N VAL A 154 0.67 7.21 -4.47
CA VAL A 154 1.70 8.11 -3.90
C VAL A 154 1.06 9.39 -3.37
N VAL A 155 0.18 10.02 -4.15
CA VAL A 155 -0.54 11.24 -3.74
C VAL A 155 -1.42 10.97 -2.51
N ALA A 156 -2.06 9.79 -2.41
CA ALA A 156 -2.81 9.40 -1.22
C ALA A 156 -1.95 9.34 0.04
N THR A 157 -0.75 8.78 -0.07
CA THR A 157 0.18 8.69 1.07
C THR A 157 0.72 10.06 1.47
N VAL A 158 1.05 10.90 0.47
CA VAL A 158 1.66 12.23 0.71
C VAL A 158 0.62 13.25 1.19
N MET A 159 -0.56 13.25 0.61
CA MET A 159 -1.57 14.29 0.83
C MET A 159 -2.87 13.75 1.41
N GLY A 160 -3.32 12.58 0.99
CA GLY A 160 -4.61 12.02 1.37
C GLY A 160 -4.71 11.76 2.87
N LEU A 161 -3.74 11.04 3.43
CA LEU A 161 -3.69 10.76 4.86
C LEU A 161 -3.57 12.04 5.71
N PRO A 162 -2.60 12.95 5.48
CA PRO A 162 -2.50 14.18 6.26
C PRO A 162 -3.72 15.10 6.15
N ILE A 163 -4.27 15.26 4.93
CA ILE A 163 -5.48 16.09 4.72
C ILE A 163 -6.67 15.45 5.41
N GLY A 164 -6.87 14.14 5.27
CA GLY A 164 -7.94 13.42 5.95
C GLY A 164 -7.84 13.51 7.47
N THR A 165 -6.64 13.34 8.02
CA THR A 165 -6.37 13.51 9.46
C THR A 165 -6.70 14.95 9.91
N LYS A 166 -6.25 15.95 9.17
CA LYS A 166 -6.56 17.35 9.48
C LYS A 166 -8.06 17.65 9.41
N LEU A 167 -8.77 17.09 8.43
CA LEU A 167 -10.23 17.23 8.35
C LEU A 167 -10.91 16.60 9.57
N GLY A 168 -10.43 15.42 10.00
CA GLY A 168 -10.92 14.76 11.21
C GLY A 168 -10.70 15.58 12.48
N HIS A 169 -9.55 16.25 12.62
CA HIS A 169 -9.29 17.15 13.76
C HIS A 169 -10.16 18.43 13.75
N LEU A 170 -10.56 18.92 12.57
CA LEU A 170 -11.33 20.17 12.43
C LEU A 170 -12.83 19.96 12.51
N PHE A 171 -13.34 18.88 11.95
CA PHE A 171 -14.78 18.68 11.76
C PHE A 171 -15.31 17.43 12.47
N GLY A 172 -14.45 16.52 12.87
CA GLY A 172 -14.78 15.21 13.41
C GLY A 172 -14.29 14.07 12.51
N TRP A 173 -13.97 12.92 13.13
CA TRP A 173 -13.46 11.78 12.39
C TRP A 173 -14.52 11.15 11.47
N GLN A 174 -15.80 11.16 11.86
CA GLN A 174 -16.90 10.66 11.03
C GLN A 174 -17.02 11.48 9.74
N GLU A 175 -16.91 12.80 9.84
CA GLU A 175 -16.96 13.74 8.72
C GLU A 175 -15.79 13.53 7.77
N ALA A 176 -14.60 13.22 8.29
CA ALA A 176 -13.46 12.89 7.43
C ALA A 176 -13.72 11.64 6.57
N PHE A 177 -14.34 10.59 7.13
CA PHE A 177 -14.79 9.43 6.36
C PHE A 177 -15.90 9.82 5.35
N ALA A 178 -16.85 10.64 5.74
CA ALA A 178 -17.91 11.08 4.85
C ALA A 178 -17.39 11.88 3.66
N VAL A 179 -16.35 12.72 3.84
CA VAL A 179 -15.67 13.43 2.74
C VAL A 179 -15.05 12.43 1.75
N ILE A 180 -14.45 11.34 2.22
CA ILE A 180 -13.97 10.26 1.34
C ILE A 180 -15.15 9.60 0.59
N GLY A 181 -16.27 9.37 1.27
CA GLY A 181 -17.49 8.88 0.66
C GLY A 181 -18.01 9.80 -0.45
N LEU A 182 -18.01 11.11 -0.21
CA LEU A 182 -18.38 12.12 -1.21
C LEU A 182 -17.40 12.10 -2.41
N ALA A 183 -16.09 12.02 -2.14
CA ALA A 183 -15.08 11.89 -3.19
C ALA A 183 -15.31 10.63 -4.03
N ALA A 184 -15.74 9.51 -3.41
CA ALA A 184 -16.09 8.29 -4.11
C ALA A 184 -17.35 8.45 -4.98
N VAL A 185 -18.36 9.21 -4.54
CA VAL A 185 -19.54 9.52 -5.35
C VAL A 185 -19.16 10.37 -6.58
N LEU A 186 -18.30 11.37 -6.42
CA LEU A 186 -17.79 12.17 -7.53
C LEU A 186 -16.96 11.32 -8.50
N LEU A 187 -16.11 10.44 -7.96
CA LEU A 187 -15.36 9.45 -8.74
C LEU A 187 -16.30 8.53 -9.52
N MET A 188 -17.37 8.03 -8.90
CA MET A 188 -18.36 7.17 -9.55
C MET A 188 -18.98 7.84 -10.77
N GLY A 189 -19.38 9.11 -10.65
CA GLY A 189 -19.86 9.93 -11.77
C GLY A 189 -18.80 10.07 -12.87
N PHE A 190 -17.56 10.35 -12.51
CA PHE A 190 -16.45 10.48 -13.45
C PHE A 190 -16.19 9.15 -14.21
N ILE A 191 -16.11 8.03 -13.51
CA ILE A 191 -15.93 6.70 -14.10
C ILE A 191 -17.12 6.32 -15.00
N ALA A 192 -18.35 6.64 -14.57
CA ALA A 192 -19.54 6.37 -15.39
C ALA A 192 -19.50 7.12 -16.73
N LEU A 193 -18.99 8.34 -16.75
CA LEU A 193 -18.93 9.17 -17.96
C LEU A 193 -17.74 8.80 -18.87
N PHE A 194 -16.56 8.59 -18.32
CA PHE A 194 -15.33 8.54 -19.10
C PHE A 194 -14.73 7.14 -19.29
N LEU A 195 -15.05 6.16 -18.42
CA LEU A 195 -14.58 4.79 -18.63
C LEU A 195 -15.47 4.09 -19.66
N PRO A 196 -14.92 3.56 -20.76
CA PRO A 196 -15.71 2.79 -21.73
C PRO A 196 -16.12 1.43 -21.15
N PRO A 197 -17.17 0.78 -21.70
CA PRO A 197 -17.52 -0.61 -21.37
C PRO A 197 -16.30 -1.51 -21.55
N CYS A 198 -16.07 -2.38 -20.57
CA CYS A 198 -14.85 -3.18 -20.50
C CYS A 198 -15.21 -4.65 -20.21
N PRO A 199 -15.39 -5.48 -21.26
CA PRO A 199 -15.72 -6.90 -21.11
C PRO A 199 -14.70 -7.60 -20.21
N ALA A 200 -15.16 -8.64 -19.48
CA ALA A 200 -14.28 -9.47 -18.68
C ALA A 200 -13.20 -10.09 -19.57
N THR A 201 -11.94 -9.98 -19.14
CA THR A 201 -10.86 -10.80 -19.68
C THR A 201 -10.69 -12.00 -18.76
N SER A 202 -10.30 -13.15 -19.31
CA SER A 202 -9.99 -14.34 -18.51
C SER A 202 -9.04 -13.98 -17.39
N ALA A 203 -9.47 -14.18 -16.13
CA ALA A 203 -8.62 -14.02 -14.97
C ALA A 203 -7.40 -14.92 -15.12
N GLY A 204 -6.23 -14.45 -14.63
CA GLY A 204 -5.02 -15.25 -14.58
C GLY A 204 -5.34 -16.65 -14.03
N SER A 205 -4.75 -17.67 -14.63
CA SER A 205 -5.12 -19.06 -14.33
C SER A 205 -4.76 -19.40 -12.88
N VAL A 206 -5.76 -19.74 -12.05
CA VAL A 206 -5.57 -20.33 -10.71
C VAL A 206 -4.63 -21.55 -10.77
N LYS A 207 -4.51 -22.18 -11.94
CA LYS A 207 -3.57 -23.29 -12.18
C LYS A 207 -2.11 -22.92 -11.93
N SER A 208 -1.75 -21.64 -11.99
CA SER A 208 -0.38 -21.16 -11.68
C SER A 208 -0.09 -21.11 -10.17
N LEU A 209 -1.10 -21.10 -9.32
CA LEU A 209 -0.95 -20.98 -7.86
C LEU A 209 -0.08 -22.10 -7.24
N PRO A 210 -0.32 -23.39 -7.53
CA PRO A 210 0.52 -24.48 -6.99
C PRO A 210 1.97 -24.42 -7.47
N VAL A 211 2.20 -23.87 -8.67
CA VAL A 211 3.55 -23.70 -9.24
C VAL A 211 4.29 -22.59 -8.50
N ILE A 212 3.63 -21.46 -8.26
CA ILE A 212 4.20 -20.31 -7.56
C ILE A 212 4.56 -20.69 -6.12
N LEU A 213 3.63 -21.36 -5.40
CA LEU A 213 3.84 -21.79 -4.02
C LEU A 213 4.95 -22.86 -3.84
N LYS A 214 5.45 -23.45 -4.92
CA LYS A 214 6.58 -24.37 -4.89
C LYS A 214 7.94 -23.68 -5.14
N ARG A 215 7.98 -22.36 -5.44
CA ARG A 215 9.21 -21.61 -5.70
C ARG A 215 9.84 -21.11 -4.40
N PRO A 216 10.97 -21.68 -3.92
CA PRO A 216 11.57 -21.27 -2.67
C PRO A 216 11.89 -19.77 -2.60
N PRO A 217 12.40 -19.10 -3.67
CA PRO A 217 12.67 -17.67 -3.62
C PRO A 217 11.42 -16.82 -3.39
N LEU A 218 10.26 -17.22 -3.92
CA LEU A 218 8.99 -16.51 -3.68
C LEU A 218 8.50 -16.72 -2.25
N LEU A 219 8.58 -17.93 -1.71
CA LEU A 219 8.21 -18.20 -0.32
C LEU A 219 9.09 -17.41 0.66
N GLN A 220 10.39 -17.32 0.39
CA GLN A 220 11.31 -16.50 1.19
C GLN A 220 10.95 -15.01 1.11
N LEU A 221 10.64 -14.51 -0.09
CA LEU A 221 10.21 -13.11 -0.28
C LEU A 221 8.90 -12.82 0.46
N TYR A 222 7.92 -13.72 0.37
CA TYR A 222 6.64 -13.60 1.06
C TYR A 222 6.80 -13.62 2.58
N GLY A 223 7.61 -14.53 3.12
CA GLY A 223 7.92 -14.58 4.54
C GLY A 223 8.65 -13.31 5.01
N LEU A 224 9.63 -12.84 4.25
CA LEU A 224 10.35 -11.61 4.51
C LEU A 224 9.42 -10.39 4.50
N THR A 225 8.53 -10.31 3.51
CA THR A 225 7.51 -9.25 3.42
C THR A 225 6.59 -9.29 4.63
N ALA A 226 6.04 -10.47 4.97
CA ALA A 226 5.12 -10.61 6.10
C ALA A 226 5.74 -10.11 7.40
N VAL A 227 6.98 -10.53 7.73
CA VAL A 227 7.65 -10.15 8.98
C VAL A 227 8.07 -8.68 8.97
N ALA A 228 8.60 -8.16 7.88
CA ALA A 228 9.00 -6.76 7.77
C ALA A 228 7.79 -5.80 7.90
N VAL A 229 6.70 -6.13 7.21
CA VAL A 229 5.46 -5.34 7.26
C VAL A 229 4.80 -5.45 8.65
N LEU A 230 4.78 -6.65 9.24
CA LEU A 230 4.28 -6.85 10.60
C LEU A 230 5.04 -5.97 11.59
N GLY A 231 6.37 -5.98 11.56
CA GLY A 231 7.18 -5.15 12.45
C GLY A 231 6.97 -3.66 12.23
N ASN A 232 6.89 -3.21 10.98
CA ASN A 232 6.61 -1.80 10.66
C ASN A 232 5.24 -1.37 11.18
N TYR A 233 4.19 -2.16 10.94
CA TYR A 233 2.83 -1.80 11.33
C TYR A 233 2.53 -2.01 12.82
N THR A 234 3.35 -2.77 13.55
CA THR A 234 3.31 -2.78 15.02
C THR A 234 3.53 -1.38 15.60
N VAL A 235 4.35 -0.55 14.94
CA VAL A 235 4.63 0.83 15.36
C VAL A 235 3.75 1.82 14.59
N TYR A 236 3.70 1.71 13.26
CA TYR A 236 3.06 2.69 12.40
C TYR A 236 1.55 2.81 12.65
N SER A 237 0.86 1.70 12.97
CA SER A 237 -0.58 1.73 13.29
C SER A 237 -0.91 2.57 14.53
N PHE A 238 0.06 2.73 15.43
CA PHE A 238 -0.07 3.51 16.66
C PHE A 238 0.79 4.77 16.66
N ILE A 239 1.18 5.26 15.49
CA ILE A 239 2.12 6.39 15.39
C ILE A 239 1.52 7.68 15.94
N ALA A 240 0.22 7.96 15.73
CA ALA A 240 -0.44 9.12 16.28
C ALA A 240 -0.47 9.08 17.83
N PRO A 241 -0.91 7.99 18.49
CA PRO A 241 -0.79 7.87 19.95
C PRO A 241 0.65 7.98 20.46
N ILE A 242 1.63 7.38 19.80
CA ILE A 242 3.05 7.48 20.19
C ILE A 242 3.48 8.96 20.19
N LEU A 243 3.21 9.69 19.12
CA LEU A 243 3.60 11.09 19.02
C LEU A 243 2.90 11.96 20.06
N GLN A 244 1.61 11.72 20.32
CA GLN A 244 0.82 12.53 21.24
C GLN A 244 1.12 12.20 22.72
N THR A 245 1.25 10.92 23.08
CA THR A 245 1.44 10.52 24.50
C THR A 245 2.90 10.46 24.93
N VAL A 246 3.78 9.91 24.09
CA VAL A 246 5.22 9.79 24.40
C VAL A 246 5.97 11.08 24.06
N GLY A 247 5.64 11.67 22.89
CA GLY A 247 6.31 12.89 22.41
C GLY A 247 5.67 14.18 22.90
N SER A 248 4.45 14.13 23.46
CA SER A 248 3.66 15.31 23.84
C SER A 248 3.44 16.29 22.67
N PHE A 249 3.47 15.78 21.44
CA PHE A 249 3.19 16.57 20.24
C PHE A 249 1.69 16.78 20.05
N THR A 250 1.34 17.88 19.42
CA THR A 250 -0.06 18.18 19.12
C THR A 250 -0.59 17.31 17.96
N ALA A 251 -1.92 17.23 17.86
CA ALA A 251 -2.56 16.62 16.70
C ALA A 251 -2.13 17.29 15.38
N SER A 252 -1.91 18.61 15.37
CA SER A 252 -1.40 19.35 14.21
C SER A 252 0.04 18.96 13.85
N ASP A 253 0.89 18.72 14.82
CA ASP A 253 2.26 18.24 14.58
C ASP A 253 2.23 16.84 13.96
N THR A 254 1.34 15.97 14.43
CA THR A 254 1.12 14.64 13.86
C THR A 254 0.79 14.71 12.36
N VAL A 255 -0.07 15.64 11.94
CA VAL A 255 -0.38 15.85 10.52
C VAL A 255 0.87 16.22 9.72
N VAL A 256 1.70 17.13 10.26
CA VAL A 256 2.95 17.55 9.60
C VAL A 256 3.92 16.38 9.46
N PHE A 257 4.09 15.58 10.52
CA PHE A 257 4.95 14.40 10.48
C PHE A 257 4.46 13.37 9.46
N LEU A 258 3.17 13.08 9.42
CA LEU A 258 2.59 12.16 8.43
C LEU A 258 2.77 12.67 6.99
N PHE A 259 2.63 13.97 6.77
CA PHE A 259 2.91 14.59 5.46
C PHE A 259 4.38 14.40 5.06
N VAL A 260 5.31 14.68 5.97
CA VAL A 260 6.76 14.51 5.73
C VAL A 260 7.10 13.04 5.46
N PHE A 261 6.51 12.11 6.23
CA PHE A 261 6.65 10.68 6.00
C PHE A 261 6.23 10.27 4.58
N GLY A 262 5.05 10.69 4.15
CA GLY A 262 4.56 10.41 2.80
C GLY A 262 5.44 11.05 1.71
N ALA A 263 5.77 12.34 1.87
CA ALA A 263 6.58 13.09 0.90
C ALA A 263 7.98 12.50 0.73
N SER A 264 8.58 11.99 1.81
CA SER A 264 9.89 11.33 1.77
C SER A 264 9.92 10.04 0.95
N GLY A 265 8.75 9.46 0.66
CA GLY A 265 8.60 8.34 -0.28
C GLY A 265 9.13 8.68 -1.69
N ILE A 266 9.12 9.95 -2.09
CA ILE A 266 9.72 10.41 -3.36
C ILE A 266 11.24 10.15 -3.34
N ILE A 267 11.89 10.42 -2.20
CA ILE A 267 13.32 10.14 -1.99
C ILE A 267 13.56 8.64 -2.07
N GLY A 268 12.75 7.85 -1.37
CA GLY A 268 12.82 6.39 -1.37
C GLY A 268 12.65 5.80 -2.79
N THR A 269 11.68 6.30 -3.56
CA THR A 269 11.46 5.90 -4.95
C THR A 269 12.67 6.22 -5.82
N THR A 270 13.24 7.41 -5.68
CA THR A 270 14.41 7.85 -6.46
C THR A 270 15.62 6.97 -6.16
N ILE A 271 15.87 6.65 -4.89
CA ILE A 271 16.94 5.76 -4.47
C ILE A 271 16.70 4.34 -5.01
N ALA A 272 15.51 3.79 -4.80
CA ALA A 272 15.18 2.44 -5.23
C ALA A 272 15.33 2.27 -6.74
N THR A 273 14.78 3.16 -7.56
CA THR A 273 14.87 3.07 -9.02
C THR A 273 16.29 3.16 -9.54
N LYS A 274 17.15 3.94 -8.87
CA LYS A 274 18.56 4.09 -9.24
C LYS A 274 19.39 2.82 -8.94
N TYR A 275 19.06 2.10 -7.87
CA TYR A 275 19.86 0.98 -7.37
C TYR A 275 19.22 -0.40 -7.56
N ALA A 276 17.89 -0.53 -7.70
CA ALA A 276 17.16 -1.79 -7.76
C ALA A 276 17.64 -2.74 -8.89
N GLY A 277 18.07 -2.20 -10.02
CA GLY A 277 18.57 -3.02 -11.15
C GLY A 277 20.04 -3.46 -11.05
N ARG A 278 20.82 -2.89 -10.11
CA ARG A 278 22.28 -3.12 -10.02
C ARG A 278 22.69 -3.99 -8.84
N HIS A 279 22.02 -3.86 -7.72
CA HIS A 279 22.38 -4.54 -6.46
C HIS A 279 21.12 -4.95 -5.70
N VAL A 280 20.42 -5.98 -6.16
CA VAL A 280 19.13 -6.41 -5.57
C VAL A 280 19.24 -6.76 -4.09
N SER A 281 20.33 -7.41 -3.66
CA SER A 281 20.57 -7.71 -2.24
C SER A 281 20.68 -6.46 -1.39
N SER A 282 21.43 -5.45 -1.83
CA SER A 282 21.53 -4.17 -1.11
C SER A 282 20.22 -3.38 -1.14
N SER A 283 19.41 -3.55 -2.19
CA SER A 283 18.09 -2.88 -2.28
C SER A 283 17.06 -3.40 -1.28
N LEU A 284 17.29 -4.55 -0.64
CA LEU A 284 16.46 -5.07 0.45
C LEU A 284 17.14 -4.92 1.81
N VAL A 285 18.42 -5.31 1.94
CA VAL A 285 19.14 -5.32 3.23
C VAL A 285 19.28 -3.91 3.81
N VAL A 286 19.66 -2.94 2.97
CA VAL A 286 19.87 -1.56 3.46
C VAL A 286 18.57 -0.92 3.94
N PRO A 287 17.46 -0.92 3.15
CA PRO A 287 16.20 -0.36 3.65
C PRO A 287 15.64 -1.09 4.88
N LEU A 288 15.80 -2.42 5.00
CA LEU A 288 15.41 -3.18 6.19
C LEU A 288 16.20 -2.75 7.42
N GLY A 289 17.53 -2.62 7.30
CA GLY A 289 18.38 -2.17 8.40
C GLY A 289 18.07 -0.74 8.84
N VAL A 290 17.86 0.17 7.87
CA VAL A 290 17.44 1.55 8.15
C VAL A 290 16.07 1.60 8.80
N LEU A 291 15.11 0.79 8.31
CA LEU A 291 13.78 0.68 8.90
C LEU A 291 13.85 0.21 10.35
N ALA A 292 14.61 -0.86 10.63
CA ALA A 292 14.80 -1.35 12.00
C ALA A 292 15.38 -0.26 12.92
N ALA A 293 16.39 0.49 12.44
CA ALA A 293 16.97 1.60 13.17
C ALA A 293 15.94 2.72 13.44
N CYS A 294 15.11 3.07 12.44
CA CYS A 294 14.06 4.07 12.63
C CYS A 294 13.05 3.64 13.70
N LEU A 295 12.66 2.36 13.72
CA LEU A 295 11.73 1.84 14.72
C LEU A 295 12.31 1.84 16.13
N VAL A 296 13.61 1.56 16.31
CA VAL A 296 14.27 1.71 17.62
C VAL A 296 14.31 3.16 18.06
N LEU A 297 14.59 4.07 17.12
CA LEU A 297 14.86 5.47 17.41
C LEU A 297 13.60 6.32 17.57
N ILE A 298 12.38 5.81 17.29
CA ILE A 298 11.17 6.63 17.36
C ILE A 298 10.91 7.19 18.77
N VAL A 299 11.10 6.39 19.81
CA VAL A 299 10.88 6.82 21.20
C VAL A 299 11.93 7.85 21.62
N PRO A 300 13.26 7.63 21.47
CA PRO A 300 14.24 8.69 21.76
C PRO A 300 14.05 9.94 20.90
N ALA A 301 13.62 9.81 19.64
CA ALA A 301 13.37 10.95 18.77
C ALA A 301 12.24 11.85 19.26
N CYS A 302 11.26 11.32 20.00
CA CYS A 302 10.16 12.07 20.60
C CYS A 302 10.61 13.19 21.57
N GLY A 303 11.86 13.20 22.01
CA GLY A 303 12.42 14.30 22.80
C GLY A 303 12.62 15.62 22.04
N SER A 304 12.52 15.65 20.69
CA SER A 304 12.72 16.84 19.89
C SER A 304 11.93 16.79 18.58
N TYR A 305 11.26 17.90 18.25
CA TYR A 305 10.54 18.05 16.98
C TYR A 305 11.44 17.79 15.76
N ALA A 306 12.64 18.36 15.77
CA ALA A 306 13.60 18.18 14.67
C ALA A 306 14.06 16.73 14.53
N SER A 307 14.22 16.00 15.63
CA SER A 307 14.60 14.58 15.62
C SER A 307 13.50 13.71 15.01
N VAL A 308 12.23 13.94 15.38
CA VAL A 308 11.08 13.25 14.78
C VAL A 308 10.98 13.58 13.30
N MET A 309 11.10 14.85 12.93
CA MET A 309 11.04 15.30 11.54
C MET A 309 12.10 14.59 10.68
N PHE A 310 13.34 14.55 11.12
CA PHE A 310 14.43 13.85 10.44
C PHE A 310 14.16 12.35 10.35
N LEU A 311 13.70 11.73 11.45
CA LEU A 311 13.41 10.31 11.49
C LEU A 311 12.31 9.94 10.51
N PHE A 312 11.25 10.74 10.39
CA PHE A 312 10.14 10.51 9.47
C PHE A 312 10.57 10.61 7.99
N VAL A 313 11.51 11.52 7.68
CA VAL A 313 12.12 11.56 6.33
C VAL A 313 12.85 10.26 6.04
N VAL A 314 13.67 9.78 6.96
CA VAL A 314 14.46 8.57 6.78
C VAL A 314 13.55 7.32 6.74
N TRP A 315 12.57 7.24 7.63
CA TRP A 315 11.62 6.12 7.72
C TRP A 315 10.75 6.00 6.47
N GLY A 316 10.11 7.10 6.03
CA GLY A 316 9.27 7.09 4.83
C GLY A 316 10.06 6.77 3.56
N ALA A 317 11.30 7.26 3.44
CA ALA A 317 12.18 6.90 2.35
C ALA A 317 12.57 5.41 2.39
N ALA A 318 12.90 4.87 3.57
CA ALA A 318 13.30 3.48 3.74
C ALA A 318 12.16 2.50 3.42
N ILE A 319 10.95 2.74 3.95
CA ILE A 319 9.81 1.85 3.70
C ILE A 319 9.42 1.85 2.23
N THR A 320 9.41 3.00 1.57
CA THR A 320 9.09 3.10 0.15
C THR A 320 10.15 2.39 -0.71
N ALA A 321 11.43 2.59 -0.41
CA ALA A 321 12.51 1.89 -1.10
C ALA A 321 12.40 0.37 -0.94
N LEU A 322 12.05 -0.10 0.28
CA LEU A 322 11.85 -1.51 0.58
C LEU A 322 10.68 -2.11 -0.24
N MET A 323 9.55 -1.41 -0.31
CA MET A 323 8.38 -1.86 -1.09
C MET A 323 8.71 -2.03 -2.57
N ILE A 324 9.42 -1.06 -3.16
CA ILE A 324 9.88 -1.14 -4.55
C ILE A 324 10.86 -2.30 -4.73
N GLY A 325 11.76 -2.50 -3.77
CA GLY A 325 12.69 -3.63 -3.75
C GLY A 325 11.96 -4.97 -3.76
N PHE A 326 10.97 -5.16 -2.89
CA PHE A 326 10.15 -6.38 -2.85
C PHE A 326 9.42 -6.64 -4.17
N GLN A 327 8.77 -5.62 -4.73
CA GLN A 327 8.07 -5.76 -6.03
C GLN A 327 9.04 -6.07 -7.17
N THR A 328 10.23 -5.46 -7.18
CA THR A 328 11.24 -5.74 -8.20
C THR A 328 11.71 -7.18 -8.16
N VAL A 329 11.98 -7.71 -6.98
CA VAL A 329 12.35 -9.13 -6.80
C VAL A 329 11.19 -10.06 -7.18
N LEU A 330 9.97 -9.73 -6.73
CA LEU A 330 8.76 -10.49 -7.06
C LEU A 330 8.61 -10.68 -8.56
N LEU A 331 8.64 -9.58 -9.32
CA LEU A 331 8.46 -9.59 -10.76
C LEU A 331 9.62 -10.27 -11.49
N SER A 332 10.84 -10.21 -10.95
CA SER A 332 12.00 -10.90 -11.54
C SER A 332 11.93 -12.43 -11.39
N VAL A 333 11.34 -12.92 -10.30
CA VAL A 333 11.24 -14.36 -9.98
C VAL A 333 9.95 -15.00 -10.53
N ALA A 334 8.90 -14.19 -10.75
CA ALA A 334 7.58 -14.66 -11.17
C ALA A 334 7.07 -13.96 -12.44
N SER A 335 7.95 -13.61 -13.37
CA SER A 335 7.58 -12.91 -14.61
C SER A 335 6.55 -13.68 -15.48
N ASP A 336 6.58 -15.02 -15.42
CA ASP A 336 5.66 -15.92 -16.13
C ASP A 336 4.27 -16.02 -15.49
N ALA A 337 4.11 -15.56 -14.23
CA ALA A 337 2.85 -15.60 -13.50
C ALA A 337 2.70 -14.36 -12.59
N ALA A 338 3.10 -13.19 -13.11
CA ALA A 338 3.20 -11.93 -12.37
C ALA A 338 1.88 -11.56 -11.66
N ASP A 339 0.72 -11.74 -12.31
CA ASP A 339 -0.58 -11.37 -11.76
C ASP A 339 -0.92 -12.16 -10.49
N VAL A 340 -0.70 -13.49 -10.52
CA VAL A 340 -0.98 -14.37 -9.37
C VAL A 340 0.02 -14.11 -8.24
N ALA A 341 1.30 -13.93 -8.59
CA ALA A 341 2.34 -13.63 -7.62
C ALA A 341 2.11 -12.28 -6.93
N THR A 342 1.68 -11.25 -7.67
CA THR A 342 1.35 -9.93 -7.11
C THR A 342 0.10 -9.97 -6.25
N SER A 343 -0.92 -10.74 -6.62
CA SER A 343 -2.13 -10.92 -5.80
C SER A 343 -1.81 -11.59 -4.45
N LEU A 344 -0.97 -12.64 -4.47
CA LEU A 344 -0.48 -13.26 -3.23
C LEU A 344 0.35 -12.30 -2.39
N TYR A 345 1.24 -11.54 -3.03
CA TYR A 345 2.04 -10.51 -2.35
C TYR A 345 1.16 -9.49 -1.63
N SER A 346 0.12 -9.00 -2.30
CA SER A 346 -0.84 -8.06 -1.71
C SER A 346 -1.56 -8.67 -0.51
N GLY A 347 -2.01 -9.93 -0.60
CA GLY A 347 -2.62 -10.64 0.53
C GLY A 347 -1.66 -10.78 1.71
N ILE A 348 -0.42 -11.20 1.46
CA ILE A 348 0.63 -11.37 2.49
C ILE A 348 1.01 -10.02 3.12
N PHE A 349 1.08 -8.97 2.32
CA PHE A 349 1.31 -7.61 2.81
C PHE A 349 0.21 -7.18 3.80
N ASN A 350 -1.06 -7.44 3.47
CA ASN A 350 -2.18 -7.17 4.35
C ASN A 350 -2.22 -8.07 5.59
N VAL A 351 -1.76 -9.33 5.51
CA VAL A 351 -1.52 -10.16 6.71
C VAL A 351 -0.51 -9.49 7.63
N GLY A 352 0.56 -8.92 7.07
CA GLY A 352 1.55 -8.15 7.82
C GLY A 352 0.97 -6.89 8.45
N ILE A 353 0.17 -6.10 7.72
CA ILE A 353 -0.51 -4.90 8.26
C ILE A 353 -1.40 -5.28 9.45
N GLY A 354 -2.32 -6.22 9.22
CA GLY A 354 -3.27 -6.63 10.26
C GLY A 354 -2.60 -7.30 11.45
N GLY A 355 -1.59 -8.16 11.19
CA GLY A 355 -0.80 -8.80 12.24
C GLY A 355 -0.01 -7.79 13.08
N GLY A 356 0.58 -6.78 12.43
CA GLY A 356 1.29 -5.70 13.12
C GLY A 356 0.36 -4.84 13.97
N ALA A 357 -0.79 -4.43 13.45
CA ALA A 357 -1.80 -3.69 14.20
C ALA A 357 -2.34 -4.50 15.39
N PHE A 358 -2.58 -5.80 15.20
CA PHE A 358 -3.00 -6.70 16.27
C PHE A 358 -1.94 -6.83 17.36
N LEU A 359 -0.68 -7.10 16.98
CA LEU A 359 0.42 -7.19 17.95
C LEU A 359 0.63 -5.85 18.67
N GLY A 360 0.52 -4.75 17.95
CA GLY A 360 0.59 -3.41 18.51
C GLY A 360 -0.53 -3.13 19.51
N SER A 361 -1.76 -3.56 19.21
CA SER A 361 -2.90 -3.51 20.14
C SER A 361 -2.60 -4.26 21.43
N LEU A 362 -2.17 -5.53 21.33
CA LEU A 362 -1.84 -6.35 22.51
C LEU A 362 -0.73 -5.75 23.38
N ILE A 363 0.34 -5.26 22.75
CA ILE A 363 1.46 -4.67 23.48
C ILE A 363 1.04 -3.35 24.14
N SER A 364 0.34 -2.49 23.41
CA SER A 364 -0.07 -1.16 23.93
C SER A 364 -1.09 -1.30 25.07
N GLU A 365 -1.95 -2.30 25.04
CA GLU A 365 -2.91 -2.59 26.11
C GLU A 365 -2.24 -2.96 27.43
N HIS A 366 -1.18 -3.81 27.38
CA HIS A 366 -0.56 -4.37 28.57
C HIS A 366 0.70 -3.62 29.03
N ALA A 367 1.40 -2.96 28.12
CA ALA A 367 2.72 -2.38 28.39
C ALA A 367 2.89 -0.92 27.89
N GLY A 368 1.84 -0.33 27.31
CA GLY A 368 1.88 1.01 26.76
C GLY A 368 2.59 1.09 25.41
N PHE A 369 2.80 2.34 24.93
CA PHE A 369 3.27 2.58 23.56
C PHE A 369 4.78 2.46 23.37
N VAL A 370 5.58 2.65 24.43
CA VAL A 370 7.06 2.61 24.33
C VAL A 370 7.58 1.24 23.86
N PRO A 371 7.11 0.08 24.35
CA PRO A 371 7.60 -1.22 23.90
C PRO A 371 7.30 -1.56 22.45
N LEU A 372 6.35 -0.87 21.80
CA LEU A 372 6.03 -1.08 20.39
C LEU A 372 7.26 -0.88 19.50
N SER A 373 8.07 0.13 19.82
CA SER A 373 9.29 0.47 19.06
C SER A 373 10.27 -0.70 19.06
N PHE A 374 10.50 -1.32 20.21
CA PHE A 374 11.41 -2.46 20.34
C PHE A 374 10.86 -3.73 19.71
N ALA A 375 9.56 -4.00 19.88
CA ALA A 375 8.91 -5.15 19.27
C ALA A 375 8.93 -5.08 17.74
N GLY A 376 8.53 -3.93 17.17
CA GLY A 376 8.56 -3.71 15.72
C GLY A 376 9.99 -3.78 15.17
N ALA A 377 10.94 -3.13 15.85
CA ALA A 377 12.34 -3.16 15.46
C ALA A 377 12.95 -4.57 15.50
N SER A 378 12.63 -5.36 16.53
CA SER A 378 13.08 -6.76 16.64
C SER A 378 12.60 -7.60 15.47
N LEU A 379 11.34 -7.47 15.08
CA LEU A 379 10.77 -8.18 13.94
C LEU A 379 11.45 -7.78 12.63
N VAL A 380 11.63 -6.49 12.38
CA VAL A 380 12.35 -6.01 11.19
C VAL A 380 13.83 -6.40 11.24
N GLY A 381 14.44 -6.43 12.44
CA GLY A 381 15.80 -6.93 12.67
C GLY A 381 15.94 -8.40 12.29
N VAL A 382 14.99 -9.26 12.70
CA VAL A 382 14.93 -10.67 12.29
C VAL A 382 14.79 -10.79 10.78
N ALA A 383 13.92 -9.99 10.15
CA ALA A 383 13.78 -9.95 8.70
C ALA A 383 15.09 -9.52 8.02
N THR A 384 15.79 -8.52 8.57
CA THR A 384 17.10 -8.08 8.06
C THR A 384 18.14 -9.18 8.14
N PHE A 385 18.25 -9.84 9.30
CA PHE A 385 19.18 -10.96 9.51
C PHE A 385 18.90 -12.12 8.56
N PHE A 386 17.63 -12.49 8.42
CA PHE A 386 17.22 -13.54 7.49
C PHE A 386 17.58 -13.17 6.04
N CYS A 387 17.33 -11.93 5.63
CA CYS A 387 17.70 -11.44 4.30
C CYS A 387 19.20 -11.56 4.04
N ILE A 388 20.03 -11.16 5.02
CA ILE A 388 21.49 -11.28 4.96
C ILE A 388 21.91 -12.76 4.89
N ALA A 389 21.34 -13.63 5.71
CA ALA A 389 21.69 -15.05 5.75
C ALA A 389 21.34 -15.77 4.44
N VAL A 390 20.17 -15.45 3.87
CA VAL A 390 19.79 -15.97 2.53
C VAL A 390 20.74 -15.46 1.47
N TRP A 391 21.10 -14.17 1.50
CA TRP A 391 22.04 -13.60 0.54
C TRP A 391 23.44 -14.25 0.61
N ILE A 392 23.98 -14.45 1.81
CA ILE A 392 25.28 -15.13 1.99
C ILE A 392 25.24 -16.56 1.44
N LYS A 393 24.14 -17.32 1.70
CA LYS A 393 24.01 -18.71 1.25
C LYS A 393 23.80 -18.86 -0.25
N THR A 394 23.05 -17.98 -0.86
CA THR A 394 22.66 -18.12 -2.28
C THR A 394 23.59 -17.39 -3.24
N GLY A 395 24.49 -16.54 -2.73
CA GLY A 395 25.53 -15.85 -3.52
C GLY A 395 25.01 -15.17 -4.78
N CYS A 396 23.90 -14.45 -4.73
CA CYS A 396 23.19 -13.87 -5.89
C CYS A 396 22.53 -14.88 -6.86
N ALA A 397 22.53 -16.18 -6.57
CA ALA A 397 21.99 -17.22 -7.47
C ALA A 397 20.48 -17.03 -7.76
N VAL A 398 19.71 -16.40 -6.85
CA VAL A 398 18.30 -16.03 -7.08
C VAL A 398 18.16 -15.09 -8.27
N LEU A 399 19.20 -14.33 -8.60
CA LEU A 399 19.24 -13.38 -9.72
C LEU A 399 20.02 -13.90 -10.92
N ALA A 400 20.87 -14.92 -10.76
CA ALA A 400 21.57 -15.58 -11.87
C ALA A 400 20.58 -16.39 -12.75
N GLY A 401 19.48 -16.90 -12.18
CA GLY A 401 18.39 -17.50 -12.93
C GLY A 401 17.73 -16.56 -13.94
N ALA A 402 17.67 -15.26 -13.63
CA ALA A 402 17.14 -14.24 -14.55
C ALA A 402 18.11 -13.93 -15.71
N LYS A 403 19.42 -14.09 -15.51
CA LYS A 403 20.43 -13.92 -16.58
C LYS A 403 20.55 -15.15 -17.50
N GLY A 404 20.15 -16.32 -17.05
CA GLY A 404 20.16 -17.55 -17.86
C GLY A 404 19.05 -17.60 -18.91
N ALA A 405 17.86 -17.06 -18.56
CA ALA A 405 16.70 -17.05 -19.47
C ALA A 405 16.86 -16.09 -20.66
N SER A 406 17.67 -15.03 -20.54
CA SER A 406 17.90 -14.07 -21.63
C SER A 406 19.01 -14.49 -22.61
N ARG A 407 19.77 -15.55 -22.33
CA ARG A 407 20.85 -16.08 -23.21
C ARG A 407 20.44 -17.27 -24.04
N SER A 408 19.26 -17.85 -23.86
CA SER A 408 18.76 -18.99 -24.64
C SER A 408 17.76 -18.58 -25.74
N SER A 409 17.62 -17.29 -26.03
CA SER A 409 16.82 -16.77 -27.14
C SER A 409 17.62 -15.79 -28.01
N VAL A 410 18.72 -16.27 -28.55
CA VAL A 410 19.41 -15.67 -29.72
C VAL A 410 19.72 -16.81 -30.71
#